data_5ec3f0c4066c3e2edd2555051884d1bd
#
_entry.id   5ec3f0c4066c3e2edd2555051884d1bd
#
_cell.length_a   1.000
_cell.length_b   1.000
_cell.length_c   1.000
_cell.angle_alpha   90.00
_cell.angle_beta   90.00
_cell.angle_gamma   90.00
#
_symmetry.space_group_name_H-M   'P 1'
#
loop_
_entity.id
_entity.type
_entity.pdbx_description
1 polymer ?
#
loop_
_entity_poly.entity_id
_entity_poly.type
_entity_poly.pdbx_seq_one_letter_code
_entity_poly.pdbx_strand_id
1 'polypeptide(L)'
;MDPEVFPDPKLFNPQRFLDENGNLKTIDQFAPFSIGRRICMGITLAKNTLFLFFVRMLQRISLRQTSKRLNPDDCYIGVTRSPSPFEVQVAQR
;
A
#
# COMPACT_ATOMS: atom_id res chain seq x y z
N MET A 1 8.23 -9.96 -1.38
CA MET A 1 9.28 -8.92 -1.53
C MET A 1 10.61 -9.58 -1.23
N ASP A 2 11.62 -9.28 -2.02
CA ASP A 2 12.97 -9.76 -1.85
C ASP A 2 13.65 -9.05 -0.65
N PRO A 3 14.14 -9.76 0.36
CA PRO A 3 14.77 -9.15 1.53
C PRO A 3 16.06 -8.37 1.21
N GLU A 4 16.77 -8.73 0.13
CA GLU A 4 17.98 -8.02 -0.30
C GLU A 4 17.67 -6.61 -0.82
N VAL A 5 16.51 -6.46 -1.47
CA VAL A 5 16.03 -5.17 -2.02
C VAL A 5 15.18 -4.41 -1.01
N PHE A 6 14.38 -5.13 -0.22
CA PHE A 6 13.45 -4.57 0.75
C PHE A 6 13.73 -5.15 2.14
N PRO A 7 14.68 -4.61 2.90
CA PRO A 7 14.94 -5.04 4.27
C PRO A 7 13.64 -5.05 5.09
N ASP A 8 13.46 -6.08 5.92
CA ASP A 8 12.25 -6.30 6.72
C ASP A 8 10.96 -6.23 5.89
N PRO A 9 10.79 -7.12 4.88
CA PRO A 9 9.71 -7.01 3.89
C PRO A 9 8.30 -7.13 4.49
N LYS A 10 8.16 -7.68 5.69
CA LYS A 10 6.89 -7.76 6.43
C LYS A 10 6.54 -6.50 7.21
N LEU A 11 7.52 -5.62 7.44
CA LEU A 11 7.27 -4.36 8.13
C LEU A 11 6.67 -3.34 7.16
N PHE A 12 5.52 -2.76 7.53
CA PHE A 12 4.98 -1.61 6.82
C PHE A 12 5.86 -0.39 7.11
N ASN A 13 6.73 -0.09 6.17
CA ASN A 13 7.67 1.04 6.26
C ASN A 13 7.68 1.83 4.94
N PRO A 14 6.84 2.86 4.81
CA PRO A 14 6.81 3.69 3.61
C PRO A 14 8.07 4.53 3.41
N GLN A 15 8.86 4.78 4.46
CA GLN A 15 10.12 5.53 4.38
C GLN A 15 11.13 4.86 3.46
N ARG A 16 11.02 3.55 3.24
CA ARG A 16 11.90 2.82 2.30
C ARG A 16 11.84 3.35 0.86
N PHE A 17 10.79 4.08 0.52
CA PHE A 17 10.59 4.71 -0.80
C PHE A 17 11.02 6.18 -0.85
N LEU A 18 11.61 6.71 0.21
CA LEU A 18 12.12 8.08 0.26
C LEU A 18 13.65 8.08 0.26
N ASP A 19 14.21 9.11 -0.37
CA ASP A 19 15.63 9.43 -0.27
C ASP A 19 15.93 10.23 1.03
N GLU A 20 17.20 10.59 1.23
CA GLU A 20 17.65 11.37 2.40
C GLU A 20 17.03 12.77 2.46
N ASN A 21 16.55 13.29 1.33
CA ASN A 21 15.91 14.60 1.21
C ASN A 21 14.36 14.51 1.34
N GLY A 22 13.82 13.30 1.53
CA GLY A 22 12.38 13.07 1.62
C GLY A 22 11.66 13.00 0.27
N ASN A 23 12.38 12.91 -0.85
CA ASN A 23 11.79 12.72 -2.18
C ASN A 23 11.57 11.24 -2.47
N LEU A 24 10.61 10.94 -3.35
CA LEU A 24 10.39 9.57 -3.81
C LEU A 24 11.59 9.09 -4.62
N LYS A 25 12.16 7.97 -4.19
CA LYS A 25 13.20 7.27 -4.95
C LYS A 25 12.58 6.19 -5.84
N THR A 26 13.17 6.00 -7.02
CA THR A 26 12.82 4.88 -7.90
C THR A 26 13.55 3.63 -7.44
N ILE A 27 12.82 2.53 -7.31
CA ILE A 27 13.36 1.20 -7.02
C ILE A 27 12.96 0.30 -8.19
N ASP A 28 13.92 -0.07 -9.04
CA ASP A 28 13.65 -0.80 -10.28
C ASP A 28 12.96 -2.14 -10.05
N GLN A 29 13.26 -2.78 -8.92
CA GLN A 29 12.65 -4.04 -8.53
C GLN A 29 11.21 -3.90 -8.01
N PHE A 30 10.74 -2.66 -7.77
CA PHE A 30 9.36 -2.40 -7.35
C PHE A 30 8.42 -2.35 -8.56
N ALA A 31 7.97 -3.51 -8.98
CA ALA A 31 7.10 -3.69 -10.16
C ALA A 31 5.72 -4.27 -9.82
N PRO A 32 4.88 -3.58 -9.00
CA PRO A 32 3.59 -4.12 -8.55
C PRO A 32 2.58 -4.33 -9.67
N PHE A 33 2.81 -3.72 -10.83
CA PHE A 33 1.98 -3.85 -12.04
C PHE A 33 2.63 -4.67 -13.14
N SER A 34 3.66 -5.47 -12.80
CA SER A 34 4.48 -6.24 -13.74
C SER A 34 5.28 -5.34 -14.69
N ILE A 35 6.11 -5.97 -15.52
CA ILE A 35 6.99 -5.32 -16.50
C ILE A 35 6.89 -6.01 -17.86
N GLY A 36 7.38 -5.33 -18.91
CA GLY A 36 7.46 -5.87 -20.27
C GLY A 36 6.09 -6.14 -20.89
N ARG A 37 6.00 -7.23 -21.67
CA ARG A 37 4.79 -7.56 -22.45
C ARG A 37 3.56 -7.90 -21.61
N ARG A 38 3.72 -8.13 -20.32
CA ARG A 38 2.64 -8.48 -19.37
C ARG A 38 2.30 -7.36 -18.41
N ILE A 39 2.74 -6.13 -18.70
CA ILE A 39 2.42 -4.98 -17.89
C ILE A 39 0.89 -4.79 -17.77
N CYS A 40 0.43 -4.37 -16.61
CA CYS A 40 -0.98 -4.09 -16.37
C CYS A 40 -1.45 -2.93 -17.25
N MET A 41 -2.42 -3.15 -18.11
CA MET A 41 -2.99 -2.11 -18.99
C MET A 41 -3.70 -1.01 -18.19
N GLY A 42 -4.24 -1.34 -17.02
CA GLY A 42 -4.95 -0.43 -16.14
C GLY A 42 -4.07 0.36 -15.15
N ILE A 43 -2.74 0.32 -15.27
CA ILE A 43 -1.80 0.92 -14.29
C ILE A 43 -2.09 2.40 -14.03
N THR A 44 -2.33 3.19 -15.06
CA THR A 44 -2.62 4.63 -14.93
C THR A 44 -3.93 4.87 -14.21
N LEU A 45 -4.98 4.15 -14.59
CA LEU A 45 -6.29 4.22 -13.93
C LEU A 45 -6.18 3.83 -12.46
N ALA A 46 -5.51 2.71 -12.16
CA ALA A 46 -5.32 2.24 -10.80
C ALA A 46 -4.57 3.26 -9.93
N LYS A 47 -3.45 3.80 -10.42
CA LYS A 47 -2.68 4.83 -9.69
C LYS A 47 -3.50 6.08 -9.42
N ASN A 48 -4.20 6.61 -10.42
CA ASN A 48 -5.02 7.80 -10.27
C ASN A 48 -6.19 7.57 -9.30
N THR A 49 -6.86 6.44 -9.42
CA THR A 49 -7.96 6.07 -8.52
C THR A 49 -7.47 5.96 -7.07
N LEU A 50 -6.41 5.20 -6.83
CA LEU A 50 -5.82 5.05 -5.49
C LEU A 50 -5.41 6.40 -4.90
N PHE A 51 -4.73 7.23 -5.68
CA PHE A 51 -4.30 8.56 -5.24
C PHE A 51 -5.49 9.44 -4.85
N LEU A 52 -6.48 9.56 -5.73
CA LEU A 52 -7.65 10.41 -5.48
C LEU A 52 -8.46 9.95 -4.27
N PHE A 53 -8.76 8.65 -4.17
CA PHE A 53 -9.50 8.12 -3.02
C PHE A 53 -8.72 8.29 -1.72
N PHE A 54 -7.44 7.91 -1.71
CA PHE A 54 -6.61 7.96 -0.52
C PHE A 54 -6.43 9.39 -0.01
N VAL A 55 -6.10 10.32 -0.90
CA VAL A 55 -5.92 11.74 -0.53
C VAL A 55 -7.24 12.34 -0.04
N ARG A 56 -8.34 12.11 -0.76
CA ARG A 56 -9.66 12.64 -0.35
C ARG A 56 -10.13 12.08 0.99
N MET A 57 -9.90 10.80 1.21
CA MET A 57 -10.22 10.16 2.47
C MET A 57 -9.43 10.81 3.62
N LEU A 58 -8.11 10.90 3.51
CA LEU A 58 -7.24 11.45 4.56
C LEU A 58 -7.42 12.96 4.80
N GLN A 59 -7.89 13.70 3.79
CA GLN A 59 -8.24 15.12 3.96
C GLN A 59 -9.48 15.33 4.83
N ARG A 60 -10.39 14.36 4.89
CA ARG A 60 -11.68 14.49 5.56
C ARG A 60 -11.79 13.71 6.85
N ILE A 61 -11.04 12.63 6.97
CA ILE A 61 -11.12 11.74 8.12
C ILE A 61 -9.74 11.39 8.66
N SER A 62 -9.72 11.08 9.94
CA SER A 62 -8.59 10.46 10.62
C SER A 62 -8.93 9.02 10.93
N LEU A 63 -8.00 8.11 10.65
CA LEU A 63 -8.14 6.70 10.94
C LEU A 63 -7.28 6.35 12.17
N ARG A 64 -7.84 5.60 13.10
CA ARG A 64 -7.13 5.08 14.26
C ARG A 64 -7.36 3.58 14.37
N GLN A 65 -6.34 2.88 14.80
CA GLN A 65 -6.46 1.46 15.10
C GLN A 65 -7.39 1.26 16.31
N THR A 66 -8.20 0.22 16.26
CA THR A 66 -8.96 -0.26 17.42
C THR A 66 -8.06 -1.06 18.37
N SER A 67 -8.60 -1.55 19.48
CA SER A 67 -7.87 -2.43 20.40
C SER A 67 -7.42 -3.75 19.76
N LYS A 68 -8.10 -4.18 18.69
CA LYS A 68 -7.75 -5.40 17.94
C LYS A 68 -6.59 -5.10 17.00
N ARG A 69 -5.45 -5.77 17.23
CA ARG A 69 -4.28 -5.65 16.35
C ARG A 69 -4.57 -6.29 15.00
N LEU A 70 -4.32 -5.54 13.93
CA LEU A 70 -4.43 -6.04 12.57
C LEU A 70 -3.24 -6.96 12.26
N ASN A 71 -3.54 -8.12 11.71
CA ASN A 71 -2.52 -9.02 11.16
C ASN A 71 -2.54 -8.93 9.64
N PRO A 72 -1.49 -8.38 9.00
CA PRO A 72 -1.44 -8.25 7.54
C PRO A 72 -1.42 -9.59 6.79
N ASP A 73 -1.04 -10.68 7.48
CA ASP A 73 -1.01 -12.02 6.90
C ASP A 73 -2.39 -12.71 6.96
N ASP A 74 -3.34 -12.16 7.73
CA ASP A 74 -4.72 -12.66 7.81
C ASP A 74 -5.51 -12.13 6.61
N CYS A 75 -5.68 -12.98 5.59
CA CYS A 75 -6.28 -12.61 4.33
C CYS A 75 -6.96 -13.79 3.64
N TYR A 76 -7.98 -13.48 2.86
CA TYR A 76 -8.61 -14.41 1.93
C TYR A 76 -7.83 -14.45 0.61
N ILE A 77 -7.54 -15.65 0.14
CA ILE A 77 -6.85 -15.88 -1.13
C ILE A 77 -7.86 -16.44 -2.12
N GLY A 78 -8.17 -15.67 -3.15
CA GLY A 78 -8.99 -16.06 -4.29
C GLY A 78 -8.30 -15.67 -5.59
N VAL A 79 -9.04 -15.14 -6.55
CA VAL A 79 -8.46 -14.49 -7.75
C VAL A 79 -7.63 -13.27 -7.34
N THR A 80 -8.03 -12.60 -6.28
CA THR A 80 -7.31 -11.52 -5.62
C THR A 80 -7.05 -11.86 -4.16
N ARG A 81 -6.02 -11.26 -3.57
CA ARG A 81 -5.78 -11.33 -2.14
C ARG A 81 -6.52 -10.17 -1.47
N SER A 82 -7.41 -10.47 -0.54
CA SER A 82 -8.19 -9.48 0.21
C SER A 82 -7.96 -9.67 1.71
N PRO A 83 -7.82 -8.58 2.48
CA PRO A 83 -7.67 -8.69 3.94
C PRO A 83 -8.92 -9.31 4.56
N SER A 84 -8.73 -10.03 5.66
CA SER A 84 -9.85 -10.44 6.52
C SER A 84 -10.58 -9.21 7.08
N PRO A 85 -11.87 -9.31 7.44
CA PRO A 85 -12.62 -8.21 8.00
C PRO A 85 -11.89 -7.58 9.20
N PHE A 86 -11.79 -6.27 9.20
CA PHE A 86 -11.15 -5.51 10.27
C PHE A 86 -11.96 -4.25 10.62
N GLU A 87 -11.70 -3.71 11.79
CA GLU A 87 -12.35 -2.51 12.28
C GLU A 87 -11.34 -1.39 12.48
N VAL A 88 -11.74 -0.18 12.15
CA VAL A 88 -10.98 1.04 12.40
C VAL A 88 -11.89 2.10 13.02
N GLN A 89 -11.34 2.92 13.88
CA GLN A 89 -12.04 4.11 14.35
C GLN A 89 -11.88 5.23 13.33
N VAL A 90 -12.98 5.87 12.99
CA VAL A 90 -13.03 6.97 12.03
C VAL A 90 -13.46 8.23 12.78
N ALA A 91 -12.72 9.31 12.65
CA ALA A 91 -13.09 10.62 13.13
C ALA A 91 -13.02 11.63 11.98
N GLN A 92 -13.94 12.58 11.95
CA GLN A 92 -13.89 13.69 11.03
C GLN A 92 -12.73 14.63 11.41
N ARG A 93 -12.05 15.17 10.40
CA ARG A 93 -11.03 16.21 10.55
C ARG A 93 -11.63 17.59 10.49
#